data_64e1226f29477b2950e32abe8ef6a555
#
_entry.id   64e1226f29477b2950e32abe8ef6a555
#
_cell.length_a   1.000
_cell.length_b   1.000
_cell.length_c   1.000
_cell.angle_alpha   90.00
_cell.angle_beta   90.00
_cell.angle_gamma   90.00
#
_symmetry.space_group_name_H-M   'P 1'
#
loop_
_entity.id
_entity.type
_entity.pdbx_description
1 polymer ?
#
loop_
_entity_poly.entity_id
_entity_poly.type
_entity_poly.pdbx_seq_one_letter_code
_entity_poly.pdbx_strand_id
1 'polypeptide(L)'
;MAKNPVAANLLMLGLLLGGAFSAFNVQQEVFPEFTLDYVTISVPFPGATPTESEDVVTSIEQNISGLDGVKQIGATASEGRASVVVELMTGADPQVVLADVKNAVDRITTIPASAERPIVNLMQSRREVISLVYFGDLDEATLKGLVEDAEDRLKLEPGI
;
A
#
# COMPACT_ATOMS: atom_id res chain seq x y z
N MET A 1 -30.81 -42.55 5.70
CA MET A 1 -30.57 -41.66 6.85
C MET A 1 -31.83 -41.01 7.41
N ALA A 2 -32.82 -40.65 6.61
CA ALA A 2 -34.05 -39.97 7.10
C ALA A 2 -34.98 -40.80 8.01
N LYS A 3 -34.73 -42.10 8.22
CA LYS A 3 -35.56 -42.97 9.10
C LYS A 3 -34.97 -43.20 10.50
N ASN A 4 -33.80 -42.66 10.80
CA ASN A 4 -33.18 -42.79 12.12
C ASN A 4 -33.23 -41.45 12.85
N PRO A 5 -34.13 -41.26 13.83
CA PRO A 5 -34.31 -39.99 14.53
C PRO A 5 -33.07 -39.59 15.36
N VAL A 6 -32.30 -40.58 15.83
CA VAL A 6 -31.09 -40.33 16.62
C VAL A 6 -30.00 -39.69 15.72
N ALA A 7 -29.81 -40.25 14.52
CA ALA A 7 -28.85 -39.71 13.57
C ALA A 7 -29.25 -38.31 13.08
N ALA A 8 -30.53 -38.04 12.87
CA ALA A 8 -31.04 -36.72 12.50
C ALA A 8 -30.81 -35.68 13.61
N ASN A 9 -31.08 -36.01 14.88
CA ASN A 9 -30.89 -35.15 16.01
C ASN A 9 -29.41 -34.86 16.26
N LEU A 10 -28.53 -35.85 16.08
CA LEU A 10 -27.08 -35.70 16.24
C LEU A 10 -26.50 -34.78 15.16
N LEU A 11 -26.97 -34.93 13.92
CA LEU A 11 -26.57 -34.04 12.82
C LEU A 11 -27.08 -32.62 13.04
N MET A 12 -28.31 -32.45 13.50
CA MET A 12 -28.87 -31.12 13.86
C MET A 12 -28.04 -30.47 14.96
N LEU A 13 -27.70 -31.19 16.04
CA LEU A 13 -26.89 -30.69 17.14
C LEU A 13 -25.48 -30.27 16.64
N GLY A 14 -24.86 -31.08 15.78
CA GLY A 14 -23.56 -30.78 15.17
C GLY A 14 -23.59 -29.52 14.32
N LEU A 15 -24.65 -29.34 13.52
CA LEU A 15 -24.81 -28.11 12.72
C LEU A 15 -25.05 -26.86 13.58
N LEU A 16 -25.88 -26.98 14.64
CA LEU A 16 -26.13 -25.86 15.56
C LEU A 16 -24.87 -25.46 16.34
N LEU A 17 -24.14 -26.43 16.88
CA LEU A 17 -22.89 -26.15 17.60
C LEU A 17 -21.79 -25.61 16.65
N GLY A 18 -21.65 -26.21 15.48
CA GLY A 18 -20.69 -25.73 14.47
C GLY A 18 -21.05 -24.35 13.96
N GLY A 19 -22.33 -24.07 13.72
CA GLY A 19 -22.81 -22.74 13.31
C GLY A 19 -22.59 -21.68 14.39
N ALA A 20 -22.90 -22.01 15.66
CA ALA A 20 -22.65 -21.11 16.78
C ALA A 20 -21.15 -20.83 16.95
N PHE A 21 -20.31 -21.86 16.90
CA PHE A 21 -18.85 -21.70 16.98
C PHE A 21 -18.32 -20.84 15.83
N SER A 22 -18.79 -21.07 14.61
CA SER A 22 -18.40 -20.27 13.45
C SER A 22 -18.81 -18.80 13.58
N ALA A 23 -20.02 -18.53 14.11
CA ALA A 23 -20.53 -17.18 14.30
C ALA A 23 -19.66 -16.32 15.27
N PHE A 24 -19.08 -16.97 16.28
CA PHE A 24 -18.15 -16.29 17.22
C PHE A 24 -16.75 -16.06 16.66
N ASN A 25 -16.37 -16.79 15.62
CA ASN A 25 -15.03 -16.72 15.00
C ASN A 25 -15.02 -16.00 13.64
N VAL A 26 -16.15 -15.48 13.18
CA VAL A 26 -16.20 -14.67 11.95
C VAL A 26 -15.51 -13.34 12.20
N GLN A 27 -14.36 -13.13 11.57
CA GLN A 27 -13.73 -11.83 11.51
C GLN A 27 -14.59 -10.93 10.61
N GLN A 28 -15.16 -9.89 11.16
CA GLN A 28 -15.85 -8.85 10.41
C GLN A 28 -14.81 -7.85 9.89
N GLU A 29 -14.40 -8.01 8.65
CA GLU A 29 -13.69 -6.94 7.94
C GLU A 29 -14.73 -5.98 7.37
N VAL A 30 -14.81 -4.78 7.95
CA VAL A 30 -15.74 -3.73 7.49
C VAL A 30 -15.28 -3.16 6.15
N PHE A 31 -13.99 -3.19 5.88
CA PHE A 31 -13.40 -2.83 4.59
C PHE A 31 -12.22 -3.77 4.30
N PRO A 32 -12.19 -4.42 3.12
CA PRO A 32 -11.00 -5.15 2.71
C PRO A 32 -9.81 -4.18 2.66
N GLU A 33 -8.74 -4.53 3.35
CA GLU A 33 -7.49 -3.74 3.32
C GLU A 33 -6.83 -3.90 1.95
N PHE A 34 -7.20 -3.05 1.01
CA PHE A 34 -6.43 -2.88 -0.21
C PHE A 34 -5.32 -1.86 0.07
N THR A 35 -4.23 -2.29 0.62
CA THR A 35 -2.98 -1.53 0.62
C THR A 35 -2.41 -1.62 -0.79
N LEU A 36 -2.77 -0.67 -1.62
CA LEU A 36 -2.11 -0.51 -2.91
C LEU A 36 -0.88 0.36 -2.67
N ASP A 37 0.27 -0.29 -2.56
CA ASP A 37 1.54 0.40 -2.54
C ASP A 37 1.98 0.68 -3.98
N TYR A 38 2.43 1.90 -4.23
CA TYR A 38 2.92 2.34 -5.52
C TYR A 38 4.34 2.87 -5.40
N VAL A 39 5.19 2.52 -6.35
CA VAL A 39 6.47 3.22 -6.55
C VAL A 39 6.27 4.22 -7.68
N THR A 40 6.58 5.48 -7.42
CA THR A 40 6.49 6.55 -8.39
C THR A 40 7.89 6.97 -8.83
N ILE A 41 8.08 7.09 -10.13
CA ILE A 41 9.31 7.58 -10.75
C ILE A 41 8.95 8.88 -11.45
N SER A 42 9.60 9.97 -11.11
CA SER A 42 9.41 11.28 -11.74
C SER A 42 10.74 11.77 -12.29
N VAL A 43 10.75 12.15 -13.55
CA VAL A 43 11.92 12.73 -14.24
C VAL A 43 11.53 14.12 -14.71
N PRO A 44 11.97 15.18 -14.01
CA PRO A 44 11.85 16.55 -14.53
C PRO A 44 12.72 16.69 -15.78
N PHE A 45 12.13 17.21 -16.85
CA PHE A 45 12.83 17.42 -18.11
C PHE A 45 12.47 18.79 -18.69
N PRO A 46 12.97 19.88 -18.09
CA PRO A 46 12.62 21.24 -18.46
C PRO A 46 12.87 21.52 -19.95
N GLY A 47 11.85 22.02 -20.65
CA GLY A 47 11.92 22.34 -22.07
C GLY A 47 11.75 21.18 -23.03
N ALA A 48 11.58 19.95 -22.53
CA ALA A 48 11.31 18.80 -23.37
C ALA A 48 9.91 18.83 -23.95
N THR A 49 9.80 18.42 -25.19
CA THR A 49 8.54 18.14 -25.86
C THR A 49 7.90 16.87 -25.26
N PRO A 50 6.58 16.67 -25.43
CA PRO A 50 5.93 15.43 -25.00
C PRO A 50 6.57 14.17 -25.59
N THR A 51 7.03 14.22 -26.84
CA THR A 51 7.70 13.09 -27.52
C THR A 51 9.04 12.75 -26.87
N GLU A 52 9.85 13.74 -26.52
CA GLU A 52 11.12 13.51 -25.81
C GLU A 52 10.88 12.95 -24.40
N SER A 53 9.82 13.40 -23.72
CA SER A 53 9.41 12.84 -22.45
C SER A 53 8.91 11.40 -22.58
N GLU A 54 8.25 11.03 -23.70
CA GLU A 54 7.80 9.68 -24.02
C GLU A 54 8.97 8.71 -24.23
N ASP A 55 10.05 9.15 -24.88
CA ASP A 55 11.28 8.35 -25.04
C ASP A 55 11.89 7.98 -23.67
N VAL A 56 11.90 8.94 -22.73
CA VAL A 56 12.37 8.71 -21.36
C VAL A 56 11.47 7.71 -20.63
N VAL A 57 10.15 7.88 -20.73
CA VAL A 57 9.17 6.95 -20.15
C VAL A 57 9.38 5.54 -20.68
N THR A 58 9.47 5.37 -21.99
CA THR A 58 9.67 4.08 -22.63
C THR A 58 10.98 3.40 -22.17
N SER A 59 12.06 4.18 -22.04
CA SER A 59 13.32 3.67 -21.51
C SER A 59 13.20 3.17 -20.08
N ILE A 60 12.45 3.87 -19.23
CA ILE A 60 12.19 3.46 -17.83
C ILE A 60 11.35 2.18 -17.83
N GLU A 61 10.21 2.16 -18.55
CA GLU A 61 9.32 1.00 -18.59
C GLU A 61 10.04 -0.28 -19.02
N GLN A 62 10.89 -0.20 -20.06
CA GLN A 62 11.66 -1.35 -20.54
C GLN A 62 12.62 -1.90 -19.48
N ASN A 63 13.20 -1.04 -18.65
CA ASN A 63 14.17 -1.46 -17.64
C ASN A 63 13.52 -1.97 -16.33
N ILE A 64 12.30 -1.55 -16.01
CA ILE A 64 11.57 -2.01 -14.83
C ILE A 64 10.57 -3.12 -15.16
N SER A 65 10.26 -3.34 -16.43
CA SER A 65 9.39 -4.41 -16.87
C SER A 65 10.03 -5.77 -16.57
N GLY A 66 9.33 -6.59 -15.80
CA GLY A 66 9.80 -7.91 -15.41
C GLY A 66 10.54 -7.96 -14.08
N LEU A 67 10.59 -6.88 -13.30
CA LEU A 67 11.02 -6.92 -11.92
C LEU A 67 10.01 -7.69 -11.05
N ASP A 68 10.52 -8.49 -10.12
CA ASP A 68 9.68 -9.22 -9.17
C ASP A 68 8.89 -8.26 -8.29
N GLY A 69 7.63 -8.60 -8.01
CA GLY A 69 6.73 -7.77 -7.19
C GLY A 69 6.04 -6.62 -7.93
N VAL A 70 6.32 -6.41 -9.21
CA VAL A 70 5.62 -5.45 -10.06
C VAL A 70 4.36 -6.09 -10.65
N LYS A 71 3.19 -5.47 -10.41
CA LYS A 71 1.90 -5.93 -10.95
C LYS A 71 1.56 -5.23 -12.26
N GLN A 72 1.66 -3.90 -12.26
CA GLN A 72 1.32 -3.07 -13.42
C GLN A 72 2.17 -1.81 -13.45
N ILE A 73 2.49 -1.35 -14.64
CA ILE A 73 3.20 -0.10 -14.87
C ILE A 73 2.26 0.84 -15.63
N GLY A 74 2.09 2.04 -15.12
CA GLY A 74 1.38 3.12 -15.78
C GLY A 74 2.35 4.27 -16.03
N ALA A 75 2.35 4.82 -17.23
CA ALA A 75 3.28 5.87 -17.59
C ALA A 75 2.55 7.07 -18.19
N THR A 76 3.09 8.25 -17.96
CA THR A 76 2.57 9.51 -18.47
C THR A 76 3.72 10.41 -18.88
N ALA A 77 3.71 10.79 -20.14
CA ALA A 77 4.62 11.79 -20.69
C ALA A 77 3.87 13.12 -20.88
N SER A 78 4.46 14.20 -20.44
CA SER A 78 3.95 15.56 -20.62
C SER A 78 5.10 16.52 -20.91
N GLU A 79 4.76 17.73 -21.35
CA GLU A 79 5.78 18.76 -21.56
C GLU A 79 6.56 19.02 -20.27
N GLY A 80 7.87 18.89 -20.34
CA GLY A 80 8.78 19.15 -19.22
C GLY A 80 8.83 18.06 -18.14
N ARG A 81 8.13 16.91 -18.30
CA ARG A 81 8.11 15.85 -17.30
C ARG A 81 7.75 14.48 -17.84
N ALA A 82 8.50 13.47 -17.42
CA ALA A 82 8.16 12.06 -17.54
C ALA A 82 7.78 11.49 -16.15
N SER A 83 6.72 10.72 -16.06
CA SER A 83 6.25 10.10 -14.82
C SER A 83 5.85 8.66 -15.06
N VAL A 84 6.32 7.75 -14.20
CA VAL A 84 5.96 6.34 -14.22
C VAL A 84 5.46 5.92 -12.84
N VAL A 85 4.34 5.22 -12.81
CA VAL A 85 3.74 4.69 -11.59
C VAL A 85 3.76 3.17 -11.68
N VAL A 86 4.36 2.54 -10.70
CA VAL A 86 4.49 1.08 -10.60
C VAL A 86 3.58 0.59 -9.50
N GLU A 87 2.56 -0.18 -9.84
CA GLU A 87 1.69 -0.86 -8.88
C GLU A 87 2.35 -2.14 -8.41
N LEU A 88 2.41 -2.34 -7.10
CA LEU A 88 3.02 -3.51 -6.50
C LEU A 88 2.03 -4.68 -6.43
N MET A 89 2.55 -5.91 -6.49
CA MET A 89 1.75 -7.12 -6.23
C MET A 89 1.36 -7.19 -4.76
N THR A 90 0.16 -7.67 -4.49
CA THR A 90 -0.30 -7.93 -3.12
C THR A 90 0.62 -8.91 -2.42
N GLY A 91 1.19 -8.51 -1.26
CA GLY A 91 2.12 -9.33 -0.48
C GLY A 91 3.60 -9.18 -0.87
N ALA A 92 3.93 -8.37 -1.89
CA ALA A 92 5.32 -7.98 -2.14
C ALA A 92 5.81 -7.02 -1.06
N ASP A 93 7.09 -7.13 -0.69
CA ASP A 93 7.72 -6.16 0.22
C ASP A 93 7.97 -4.85 -0.52
N PRO A 94 7.31 -3.74 -0.13
CA PRO A 94 7.42 -2.48 -0.84
C PRO A 94 8.83 -1.88 -0.82
N GLN A 95 9.62 -2.17 0.22
CA GLN A 95 10.98 -1.64 0.34
C GLN A 95 11.95 -2.37 -0.60
N VAL A 96 11.76 -3.68 -0.77
CA VAL A 96 12.54 -4.50 -1.71
C VAL A 96 12.26 -4.03 -3.13
N VAL A 97 10.96 -3.92 -3.51
CA VAL A 97 10.58 -3.46 -4.85
C VAL A 97 11.07 -2.04 -5.12
N LEU A 98 10.97 -1.13 -4.13
CA LEU A 98 11.54 0.22 -4.26
C LEU A 98 13.03 0.19 -4.56
N ALA A 99 13.80 -0.63 -3.84
CA ALA A 99 15.25 -0.76 -4.05
C ALA A 99 15.56 -1.31 -5.44
N ASP A 100 14.83 -2.32 -5.89
CA ASP A 100 15.02 -2.94 -7.21
C ASP A 100 14.68 -1.98 -8.34
N VAL A 101 13.56 -1.26 -8.23
CA VAL A 101 13.16 -0.21 -9.19
C VAL A 101 14.21 0.89 -9.22
N LYS A 102 14.67 1.37 -8.06
CA LYS A 102 15.71 2.40 -7.98
C LYS A 102 17.01 1.95 -8.65
N ASN A 103 17.46 0.72 -8.33
CA ASN A 103 18.65 0.14 -8.95
C ASN A 103 18.50 -0.03 -10.47
N ALA A 104 17.33 -0.39 -10.96
CA ALA A 104 17.04 -0.51 -12.38
C ALA A 104 17.09 0.85 -13.07
N VAL A 105 16.45 1.87 -12.50
CA VAL A 105 16.43 3.24 -13.02
C VAL A 105 17.83 3.87 -13.02
N ASP A 106 18.61 3.68 -11.95
CA ASP A 106 19.97 4.22 -11.83
C ASP A 106 20.95 3.63 -12.87
N ARG A 107 20.63 2.46 -13.44
CA ARG A 107 21.42 1.83 -14.52
C ARG A 107 21.07 2.33 -15.90
N ILE A 108 20.02 3.12 -16.07
CA ILE A 108 19.61 3.64 -17.37
C ILE A 108 20.60 4.72 -17.81
N THR A 109 21.30 4.45 -18.90
CA THR A 109 22.27 5.41 -19.51
C THR A 109 21.69 6.18 -20.70
N THR A 110 20.47 5.82 -21.12
CA THR A 110 19.81 6.41 -22.30
C THR A 110 19.03 7.69 -21.97
N ILE A 111 18.90 8.06 -20.71
CA ILE A 111 18.25 9.32 -20.30
C ILE A 111 19.11 10.49 -20.78
N PRO A 112 18.52 11.47 -21.51
CA PRO A 112 19.25 12.64 -22.01
C PRO A 112 19.91 13.43 -20.87
N ALA A 113 21.11 13.97 -21.13
CA ALA A 113 21.83 14.79 -20.13
C ALA A 113 21.11 16.10 -19.75
N SER A 114 20.15 16.53 -20.57
CA SER A 114 19.28 17.68 -20.30
C SER A 114 18.10 17.37 -19.37
N ALA A 115 17.77 16.10 -19.16
CA ALA A 115 16.82 15.67 -18.15
C ALA A 115 17.50 15.66 -16.76
N GLU A 116 16.73 15.99 -15.73
CA GLU A 116 17.18 15.86 -14.35
C GLU A 116 17.23 14.39 -13.92
N ARG A 117 17.87 14.15 -12.78
CA ARG A 117 17.94 12.80 -12.22
C ARG A 117 16.55 12.27 -11.87
N PRO A 118 16.24 11.01 -12.19
CA PRO A 118 14.99 10.38 -11.77
C PRO A 118 14.84 10.41 -10.24
N ILE A 119 13.66 10.78 -9.79
CA ILE A 119 13.28 10.74 -8.37
C ILE A 119 12.34 9.55 -8.18
N VAL A 120 12.78 8.56 -7.40
CA VAL A 120 12.02 7.34 -7.13
C VAL A 120 11.52 7.38 -5.68
N ASN A 121 10.20 7.32 -5.51
CA ASN A 121 9.56 7.38 -4.20
C ASN A 121 8.55 6.23 -4.03
N LEU A 122 8.45 5.71 -2.81
CA LEU A 122 7.39 4.81 -2.41
C LEU A 122 6.19 5.63 -1.92
N MET A 123 5.05 5.45 -2.55
CA MET A 123 3.78 6.02 -2.14
C MET A 123 3.00 4.95 -1.37
N GLN A 124 3.02 5.04 -0.05
CA GLN A 124 2.24 4.18 0.84
C GLN A 124 0.91 4.84 1.15
N SER A 125 -0.17 4.10 1.00
CA SER A 125 -1.49 4.55 1.45
C SER A 125 -1.55 4.45 2.97
N ARG A 126 -1.31 5.57 3.66
CA ARG A 126 -1.55 5.66 5.11
C ARG A 126 -3.01 6.03 5.32
N ARG A 127 -3.74 5.14 6.00
CA ARG A 127 -5.11 5.42 6.44
C ARG A 127 -5.10 5.74 7.92
N GLU A 128 -5.79 6.80 8.30
CA GLU A 128 -6.10 7.06 9.69
C GLU A 128 -7.08 5.99 10.20
N VAL A 129 -6.65 5.19 11.17
CA VAL A 129 -7.44 4.08 11.72
C VAL A 129 -8.24 4.54 12.91
N ILE A 130 -7.65 5.37 13.77
CA ILE A 130 -8.25 5.88 15.00
C ILE A 130 -7.86 7.33 15.17
N SER A 131 -8.84 8.17 15.53
CA SER A 131 -8.64 9.54 15.97
C SER A 131 -9.09 9.65 17.42
N LEU A 132 -8.17 10.00 18.32
CA LEU A 132 -8.46 10.23 19.73
C LEU A 132 -8.57 11.71 20.01
N VAL A 133 -9.69 12.14 20.56
CA VAL A 133 -9.92 13.54 20.93
C VAL A 133 -9.94 13.65 22.45
N TYR A 134 -9.00 14.40 23.00
CA TYR A 134 -8.96 14.74 24.41
C TYR A 134 -9.53 16.15 24.61
N PHE A 135 -10.46 16.28 25.56
CA PHE A 135 -11.03 17.55 25.93
C PHE A 135 -11.24 17.62 27.44
N GLY A 136 -11.07 18.79 28.01
CA GLY A 136 -11.26 19.00 29.46
C GLY A 136 -10.90 20.42 29.88
N ASP A 137 -11.21 20.78 31.09
CA ASP A 137 -10.87 22.06 31.69
C ASP A 137 -9.47 22.01 32.33
N LEU A 138 -8.48 21.79 31.47
CA LEU A 138 -7.05 21.70 31.79
C LEU A 138 -6.28 22.70 30.94
N ASP A 139 -5.10 23.09 31.42
CA ASP A 139 -4.21 23.92 30.62
C ASP A 139 -3.66 23.16 29.39
N GLU A 140 -3.34 23.90 28.34
CA GLU A 140 -2.89 23.35 27.05
C GLU A 140 -1.66 22.46 27.20
N ALA A 141 -0.71 22.82 28.06
CA ALA A 141 0.52 22.06 28.27
C ALA A 141 0.22 20.67 28.90
N THR A 142 -0.72 20.58 29.83
CA THR A 142 -1.14 19.34 30.46
C THR A 142 -1.91 18.46 29.48
N LEU A 143 -2.83 19.04 28.67
CA LEU A 143 -3.54 18.32 27.63
C LEU A 143 -2.58 17.73 26.59
N LYS A 144 -1.59 18.53 26.15
CA LYS A 144 -0.58 18.06 25.20
C LYS A 144 0.24 16.90 25.76
N GLY A 145 0.69 16.97 27.00
CA GLY A 145 1.42 15.87 27.64
C GLY A 145 0.61 14.58 27.76
N LEU A 146 -0.70 14.67 28.02
CA LEU A 146 -1.60 13.51 28.04
C LEU A 146 -1.76 12.89 26.66
N VAL A 147 -1.85 13.69 25.62
CA VAL A 147 -1.96 13.21 24.23
C VAL A 147 -0.68 12.50 23.80
N GLU A 148 0.49 13.08 24.10
CA GLU A 148 1.80 12.49 23.78
C GLU A 148 1.99 11.14 24.51
N ASP A 149 1.65 11.04 25.81
CA ASP A 149 1.71 9.78 26.57
C ASP A 149 0.74 8.71 26.01
N ALA A 150 -0.45 9.13 25.60
CA ALA A 150 -1.42 8.23 25.00
C ALA A 150 -0.97 7.73 23.59
N GLU A 151 -0.38 8.60 22.78
CA GLU A 151 0.17 8.25 21.47
C GLU A 151 1.31 7.23 21.62
N ASP A 152 2.22 7.45 22.55
CA ASP A 152 3.35 6.56 22.79
C ASP A 152 2.89 5.18 23.30
N ARG A 153 1.86 5.13 24.16
CA ARG A 153 1.28 3.86 24.61
C ARG A 153 0.61 3.10 23.49
N LEU A 154 -0.12 3.79 22.61
CA LEU A 154 -0.77 3.17 21.45
C LEU A 154 0.24 2.58 20.46
N LYS A 155 1.38 3.25 20.23
CA LYS A 155 2.46 2.73 19.38
C LYS A 155 3.13 1.46 19.93
N LEU A 156 3.02 1.21 21.24
CA LEU A 156 3.59 0.02 21.90
C LEU A 156 2.64 -1.19 21.87
N GLU A 157 1.37 -1.01 21.50
CA GLU A 157 0.41 -2.12 21.41
C GLU A 157 0.64 -2.94 20.13
N PRO A 158 0.88 -4.25 20.24
CA PRO A 158 1.07 -5.12 19.09
C PRO A 158 -0.26 -5.27 18.34
N GLY A 159 -0.37 -4.65 17.16
CA GLY A 159 -1.55 -4.78 16.28
C GLY A 159 -2.18 -3.46 15.87
N ILE A 160 -1.56 -2.34 16.18
CA ILE A 160 -1.94 -1.00 15.69
C ILE A 160 -0.87 -0.45 14.75
#